data_309e183c09f51df9ff2333df222d4261
#
_entry.id   309e183c09f51df9ff2333df222d4261
#
_cell.length_a   1.000
_cell.length_b   1.000
_cell.length_c   1.000
_cell.angle_alpha   90.00
_cell.angle_beta   90.00
_cell.angle_gamma   90.00
#
_symmetry.space_group_name_H-M   'P 1'
#
loop_
_entity.id
_entity.type
_entity.pdbx_description
1 polymer ?
#
loop_
_entity_poly.entity_id
_entity_poly.type
_entity_poly.pdbx_seq_one_letter_code
_entity_poly.pdbx_strand_id
1 'polypeptide(L)'
;ILKNVKEKLVSKYSKSDNPKKFKPRLKARIRKNKRLIVKNIDNFFDWIKGAEIVELKKCNTSEDPVRPELDNKFRTSYGRKIYGVKYKGEIHAVMCFAFTNEIPKSVEELDMMSKDAFLQSIRRDYQVGKIAIAYTVWSKKRGGGKLIVKEVFKLIKKSHHLNRLITLSPLTEMARKFHLSNG
;
A
#
# COMPACT_ATOMS: atom_id res chain seq x y z
N ILE A 1 -13.34 12.15 19.38
CA ILE A 1 -12.23 12.91 18.74
C ILE A 1 -12.58 14.40 18.62
N LEU A 2 -13.76 14.79 18.11
CA LEU A 2 -14.17 16.20 17.98
C LEU A 2 -14.41 16.92 19.33
N LYS A 3 -14.85 16.20 20.37
CA LYS A 3 -15.06 16.73 21.74
C LYS A 3 -13.72 17.12 22.37
N ASN A 4 -12.70 16.26 22.30
CA ASN A 4 -11.35 16.50 22.84
C ASN A 4 -10.60 17.65 22.14
N VAL A 5 -10.81 17.86 20.83
CA VAL A 5 -10.25 18.98 20.08
C VAL A 5 -10.90 20.30 20.51
N LYS A 6 -12.20 20.29 20.81
CA LYS A 6 -12.94 21.46 21.29
C LYS A 6 -12.48 21.90 22.70
N GLU A 7 -12.26 20.95 23.60
CA GLU A 7 -11.80 21.19 24.97
C GLU A 7 -10.33 21.70 25.02
N LYS A 8 -9.42 21.10 24.23
CA LYS A 8 -8.03 21.59 24.09
C LYS A 8 -7.94 22.97 23.48
N LEU A 9 -8.81 23.34 22.52
CA LEU A 9 -8.84 24.67 21.94
C LEU A 9 -9.40 25.71 22.93
N VAL A 10 -10.41 25.36 23.72
CA VAL A 10 -10.97 26.27 24.75
C VAL A 10 -9.96 26.54 25.85
N SER A 11 -9.24 25.53 26.37
CA SER A 11 -8.24 25.68 27.43
C SER A 11 -7.03 26.51 26.99
N LYS A 12 -6.61 26.40 25.74
CA LYS A 12 -5.46 27.15 25.19
C LYS A 12 -5.73 28.65 24.98
N TYR A 13 -7.00 29.01 24.87
CA TYR A 13 -7.43 30.39 24.54
C TYR A 13 -8.27 31.08 25.63
N SER A 14 -8.43 30.50 26.81
CA SER A 14 -9.11 31.08 27.94
C SER A 14 -8.36 32.25 28.62
N LYS A 15 -7.12 32.54 28.20
CA LYS A 15 -6.24 33.59 28.74
C LYS A 15 -6.23 34.86 27.90
N SER A 16 -7.22 35.13 27.04
CA SER A 16 -7.22 36.38 26.25
C SER A 16 -8.09 37.46 26.89
N ASP A 17 -7.51 38.64 27.02
CA ASP A 17 -8.09 39.81 27.73
C ASP A 17 -9.34 40.42 27.07
N ASN A 18 -9.87 39.89 25.95
CA ASN A 18 -11.06 40.43 25.30
C ASN A 18 -11.99 39.35 24.73
N PRO A 19 -12.92 38.83 25.55
CA PRO A 19 -13.79 37.69 25.17
C PRO A 19 -14.82 38.01 24.06
N LYS A 20 -15.17 39.29 23.83
CA LYS A 20 -16.17 39.66 22.82
C LYS A 20 -15.67 39.54 21.38
N LYS A 21 -14.39 39.83 21.12
CA LYS A 21 -13.77 39.69 19.77
C LYS A 21 -13.33 38.27 19.44
N PHE A 22 -13.19 37.43 20.46
CA PHE A 22 -12.66 36.07 20.32
C PHE A 22 -13.68 35.06 19.76
N LYS A 23 -14.93 35.11 20.19
CA LYS A 23 -15.99 34.16 19.79
C LYS A 23 -16.23 34.08 18.28
N PRO A 24 -16.30 35.19 17.50
CA PRO A 24 -16.49 35.12 16.04
C PRO A 24 -15.30 34.49 15.30
N ARG A 25 -14.07 34.85 15.71
CA ARG A 25 -12.83 34.29 15.11
C ARG A 25 -12.69 32.79 15.37
N LEU A 26 -13.01 32.33 16.58
CA LEU A 26 -13.00 30.92 16.93
C LEU A 26 -14.05 30.14 16.13
N LYS A 27 -15.28 30.65 16.01
CA LYS A 27 -16.34 30.01 15.18
C LYS A 27 -15.92 29.94 13.72
N ALA A 28 -15.32 30.97 13.14
CA ALA A 28 -14.83 30.98 11.76
C ALA A 28 -13.70 29.93 11.56
N ARG A 29 -12.76 29.83 12.50
CA ARG A 29 -11.66 28.85 12.47
C ARG A 29 -12.18 27.42 12.59
N ILE A 30 -13.16 27.15 13.45
CA ILE A 30 -13.80 25.84 13.59
C ILE A 30 -14.55 25.47 12.30
N ARG A 31 -15.28 26.42 11.68
CA ARG A 31 -15.97 26.20 10.40
C ARG A 31 -14.97 25.90 9.26
N LYS A 32 -13.86 26.65 9.18
CA LYS A 32 -12.80 26.42 8.19
C LYS A 32 -12.17 25.04 8.37
N ASN A 33 -11.83 24.63 9.59
CA ASN A 33 -11.27 23.32 9.89
C ASN A 33 -12.26 22.20 9.57
N LYS A 34 -13.56 22.36 9.89
CA LYS A 34 -14.59 21.38 9.54
C LYS A 34 -14.72 21.19 8.01
N ARG A 35 -14.73 22.29 7.23
CA ARG A 35 -14.75 22.24 5.76
C ARG A 35 -13.50 21.54 5.20
N LEU A 36 -12.33 21.82 5.75
CA LEU A 36 -11.08 21.19 5.32
C LEU A 36 -11.08 19.69 5.62
N ILE A 37 -11.59 19.28 6.79
CA ILE A 37 -11.70 17.86 7.16
C ILE A 37 -12.67 17.13 6.20
N VAL A 38 -13.84 17.72 5.95
CA VAL A 38 -14.83 17.12 5.00
C VAL A 38 -14.21 17.00 3.62
N LYS A 39 -13.61 18.06 3.07
CA LYS A 39 -12.95 18.02 1.75
C LYS A 39 -11.84 16.95 1.68
N ASN A 40 -11.06 16.77 2.75
CA ASN A 40 -10.03 15.73 2.79
C ASN A 40 -10.62 14.32 2.83
N ILE A 41 -11.76 14.14 3.51
CA ILE A 41 -12.49 12.87 3.53
C ILE A 41 -13.06 12.57 2.15
N ASP A 42 -13.73 13.53 1.51
CA ASP A 42 -14.28 13.37 0.16
C ASP A 42 -13.18 13.03 -0.85
N ASN A 43 -12.09 13.77 -0.86
CA ASN A 43 -10.92 13.48 -1.71
C ASN A 43 -10.34 12.07 -1.47
N PHE A 44 -10.37 11.59 -0.23
CA PHE A 44 -9.92 10.24 0.11
C PHE A 44 -10.86 9.17 -0.43
N PHE A 45 -12.18 9.38 -0.32
CA PHE A 45 -13.16 8.46 -0.90
C PHE A 45 -13.13 8.46 -2.42
N ASP A 46 -12.97 9.63 -3.06
CA ASP A 46 -12.82 9.74 -4.52
C ASP A 46 -11.57 9.00 -5.00
N TRP A 47 -10.46 9.12 -4.25
CA TRP A 47 -9.24 8.37 -4.50
C TRP A 47 -9.49 6.85 -4.46
N ILE A 48 -10.12 6.33 -3.40
CA ILE A 48 -10.36 4.89 -3.26
C ILE A 48 -11.33 4.37 -4.33
N LYS A 49 -12.39 5.12 -4.63
CA LYS A 49 -13.40 4.72 -5.62
C LYS A 49 -12.88 4.78 -7.06
N GLY A 50 -12.06 5.75 -7.37
CA GLY A 50 -11.52 5.96 -8.72
C GLY A 50 -10.18 5.27 -8.98
N ALA A 51 -9.63 4.56 -8.00
CA ALA A 51 -8.38 3.82 -8.15
C ALA A 51 -8.61 2.44 -8.78
N GLU A 52 -7.78 2.08 -9.73
CA GLU A 52 -7.77 0.78 -10.40
C GLU A 52 -6.45 0.03 -10.15
N ILE A 53 -6.51 -1.30 -10.12
CA ILE A 53 -5.33 -2.16 -10.08
C ILE A 53 -4.96 -2.53 -11.50
N VAL A 54 -3.70 -2.28 -11.85
CA VAL A 54 -3.15 -2.57 -13.18
C VAL A 54 -1.87 -3.38 -13.05
N GLU A 55 -1.68 -4.33 -13.96
CA GLU A 55 -0.39 -5.02 -14.12
C GLU A 55 0.56 -4.12 -14.89
N LEU A 56 1.78 -3.96 -14.39
CA LEU A 56 2.80 -3.07 -14.95
C LEU A 56 3.94 -3.88 -15.57
N LYS A 57 4.43 -3.44 -16.74
CA LYS A 57 5.66 -3.98 -17.36
C LYS A 57 6.93 -3.45 -16.71
N LYS A 58 6.86 -2.30 -16.05
CA LYS A 58 7.98 -1.65 -15.35
C LYS A 58 7.47 -0.71 -14.26
N CYS A 59 8.28 -0.45 -13.26
CA CYS A 59 8.05 0.56 -12.23
C CYS A 59 9.31 1.41 -12.03
N ASN A 60 9.17 2.53 -11.33
CA ASN A 60 10.33 3.32 -10.92
C ASN A 60 10.96 2.67 -9.67
N THR A 61 12.05 1.94 -9.86
CA THR A 61 12.72 1.18 -8.79
C THR A 61 13.38 2.08 -7.75
N SER A 62 13.77 3.32 -8.12
CA SER A 62 14.35 4.27 -7.16
C SER A 62 13.36 4.75 -6.10
N GLU A 63 12.06 4.55 -6.32
CA GLU A 63 11.01 4.87 -5.36
C GLU A 63 10.71 3.73 -4.37
N ASP A 64 11.33 2.56 -4.57
CA ASP A 64 11.18 1.42 -3.67
C ASP A 64 12.09 1.60 -2.44
N PRO A 65 11.54 1.86 -1.24
CA PRO A 65 12.35 2.10 -0.05
C PRO A 65 12.93 0.81 0.55
N VAL A 66 12.53 -0.35 0.03
CA VAL A 66 12.88 -1.66 0.59
C VAL A 66 13.95 -2.36 -0.23
N ARG A 67 13.79 -2.34 -1.56
CA ARG A 67 14.65 -3.10 -2.49
C ARG A 67 14.90 -2.31 -3.78
N PRO A 68 15.51 -1.12 -3.68
CA PRO A 68 15.79 -0.28 -4.87
C PRO A 68 16.79 -0.93 -5.82
N GLU A 69 17.62 -1.86 -5.31
CA GLU A 69 18.61 -2.63 -6.06
C GLU A 69 18.02 -3.62 -7.05
N LEU A 70 16.79 -4.07 -6.86
CA LEU A 70 16.12 -5.00 -7.76
C LEU A 70 15.56 -4.26 -8.98
N ASP A 71 16.14 -4.49 -10.13
CA ASP A 71 15.76 -3.85 -11.39
C ASP A 71 14.43 -4.39 -11.98
N ASN A 72 13.95 -3.77 -13.05
CA ASN A 72 12.72 -4.20 -13.71
C ASN A 72 12.85 -5.57 -14.39
N LYS A 73 14.07 -5.95 -14.84
CA LYS A 73 14.33 -7.27 -15.40
C LYS A 73 14.10 -8.36 -14.35
N PHE A 74 14.63 -8.17 -13.15
CA PHE A 74 14.34 -9.06 -12.02
C PHE A 74 12.83 -9.13 -11.75
N ARG A 75 12.16 -7.96 -11.67
CA ARG A 75 10.76 -7.86 -11.25
C ARG A 75 9.75 -8.47 -12.23
N THR A 76 10.16 -8.70 -13.48
CA THR A 76 9.28 -9.23 -14.55
C THR A 76 9.72 -10.57 -15.13
N SER A 77 10.89 -11.08 -14.72
CA SER A 77 11.37 -12.40 -15.16
C SER A 77 10.71 -13.54 -14.39
N TYR A 78 10.76 -14.73 -14.93
CA TYR A 78 10.30 -15.97 -14.31
C TYR A 78 8.87 -15.90 -13.74
N GLY A 79 7.95 -15.30 -14.50
CA GLY A 79 6.55 -15.17 -14.10
C GLY A 79 6.29 -14.17 -12.98
N ARG A 80 7.31 -13.44 -12.50
CA ARG A 80 7.14 -12.35 -11.49
C ARG A 80 6.28 -11.23 -12.06
N LYS A 81 5.56 -10.55 -11.19
CA LYS A 81 4.60 -9.52 -11.60
C LYS A 81 4.75 -8.25 -10.77
N ILE A 82 4.48 -7.14 -11.42
CA ILE A 82 4.37 -5.82 -10.80
C ILE A 82 2.91 -5.39 -10.92
N TYR A 83 2.27 -5.08 -9.80
CA TYR A 83 0.95 -4.43 -9.80
C TYR A 83 1.06 -2.99 -9.30
N GLY A 84 0.26 -2.11 -9.88
CA GLY A 84 0.16 -0.73 -9.48
C GLY A 84 -1.26 -0.31 -9.19
N VAL A 85 -1.42 0.63 -8.26
CA VAL A 85 -2.67 1.38 -8.08
C VAL A 85 -2.59 2.61 -8.94
N LYS A 86 -3.40 2.64 -9.99
CA LYS A 86 -3.50 3.78 -10.92
C LYS A 86 -4.70 4.65 -10.57
N TYR A 87 -4.51 5.95 -10.53
CA TYR A 87 -5.56 6.93 -10.30
C TYR A 87 -5.25 8.22 -11.08
N LYS A 88 -6.21 8.70 -11.88
CA LYS A 88 -6.04 9.89 -12.74
C LYS A 88 -4.80 9.83 -13.63
N GLY A 89 -4.51 8.64 -14.16
CA GLY A 89 -3.38 8.43 -15.07
C GLY A 89 -2.02 8.14 -14.39
N GLU A 90 -1.89 8.34 -13.08
CA GLU A 90 -0.64 8.16 -12.32
C GLU A 90 -0.64 6.90 -11.47
N ILE A 91 0.55 6.31 -11.27
CA ILE A 91 0.76 5.19 -10.35
C ILE A 91 1.11 5.72 -8.96
N HIS A 92 0.28 5.39 -7.97
CA HIS A 92 0.39 5.87 -6.60
C HIS A 92 0.82 4.82 -5.57
N ALA A 93 0.71 3.55 -5.91
CA ALA A 93 1.25 2.46 -5.09
C ALA A 93 1.71 1.34 -6.01
N VAL A 94 2.72 0.60 -5.59
CA VAL A 94 3.28 -0.54 -6.33
C VAL A 94 3.48 -1.71 -5.38
N MET A 95 3.24 -2.92 -5.89
CA MET A 95 3.50 -4.17 -5.21
C MET A 95 4.10 -5.15 -6.20
N CYS A 96 5.24 -5.74 -5.83
CA CYS A 96 5.91 -6.73 -6.65
C CYS A 96 5.84 -8.10 -6.00
N PHE A 97 5.59 -9.13 -6.79
CA PHE A 97 5.60 -10.50 -6.32
C PHE A 97 6.21 -11.50 -7.28
N ALA A 98 6.67 -12.57 -6.64
CA ALA A 98 7.10 -13.80 -7.27
C ALA A 98 6.16 -14.92 -6.87
N PHE A 99 6.19 -16.01 -7.64
CA PHE A 99 5.43 -17.22 -7.36
C PHE A 99 6.40 -18.36 -7.06
N THR A 100 6.17 -19.06 -5.95
CA THR A 100 7.03 -20.14 -5.48
C THR A 100 6.19 -21.33 -5.05
N ASN A 101 6.80 -22.50 -4.86
CA ASN A 101 6.13 -23.67 -4.28
C ASN A 101 6.39 -23.78 -2.77
N GLU A 102 7.43 -23.09 -2.27
CA GLU A 102 7.82 -23.04 -0.87
C GLU A 102 8.03 -21.60 -0.43
N ILE A 103 8.15 -21.38 0.89
CA ILE A 103 8.30 -20.05 1.47
C ILE A 103 9.79 -19.68 1.54
N PRO A 104 10.26 -18.67 0.77
CA PRO A 104 11.64 -18.21 0.83
C PRO A 104 11.91 -17.44 2.12
N LYS A 105 13.13 -17.54 2.63
CA LYS A 105 13.61 -16.81 3.82
C LYS A 105 14.44 -15.59 3.44
N SER A 106 14.95 -15.52 2.21
CA SER A 106 15.78 -14.42 1.69
C SER A 106 15.40 -14.08 0.24
N VAL A 107 16.03 -13.03 -0.31
CA VAL A 107 15.85 -12.65 -1.73
C VAL A 107 16.53 -13.63 -2.66
N GLU A 108 17.65 -14.18 -2.25
CA GLU A 108 18.40 -15.19 -3.01
C GLU A 108 17.56 -16.48 -3.12
N GLU A 109 16.98 -16.92 -2.01
CA GLU A 109 16.04 -18.06 -2.03
C GLU A 109 14.81 -17.76 -2.89
N LEU A 110 14.26 -16.54 -2.80
CA LEU A 110 13.14 -16.11 -3.64
C LEU A 110 13.49 -16.20 -5.13
N ASP A 111 14.71 -15.75 -5.52
CA ASP A 111 15.16 -15.82 -6.91
C ASP A 111 15.26 -17.26 -7.39
N MET A 112 15.92 -18.13 -6.64
CA MET A 112 16.06 -19.55 -6.98
C MET A 112 14.67 -20.24 -7.07
N MET A 113 13.87 -20.15 -6.01
CA MET A 113 12.58 -20.83 -5.93
C MET A 113 11.58 -20.35 -6.99
N SER A 114 11.58 -19.06 -7.32
CA SER A 114 10.70 -18.54 -8.39
C SER A 114 11.15 -18.97 -9.78
N LYS A 115 12.47 -19.09 -10.04
CA LYS A 115 13.00 -19.68 -11.28
C LYS A 115 12.60 -21.14 -11.40
N ASP A 116 12.80 -21.91 -10.34
CA ASP A 116 12.46 -23.34 -10.31
C ASP A 116 10.96 -23.56 -10.53
N ALA A 117 10.10 -22.81 -9.84
CA ALA A 117 8.67 -22.89 -10.02
C ALA A 117 8.25 -22.55 -11.45
N PHE A 118 8.86 -21.52 -12.06
CA PHE A 118 8.62 -21.14 -13.44
C PHE A 118 9.06 -22.23 -14.43
N LEU A 119 10.28 -22.77 -14.29
CA LEU A 119 10.79 -23.83 -15.15
C LEU A 119 9.97 -25.12 -15.03
N GLN A 120 9.52 -25.46 -13.82
CA GLN A 120 8.62 -26.58 -13.61
C GLN A 120 7.27 -26.37 -14.29
N SER A 121 6.73 -25.14 -14.25
CA SER A 121 5.46 -24.83 -14.91
C SER A 121 5.53 -25.00 -16.42
N ILE A 122 6.61 -24.55 -17.05
CA ILE A 122 6.82 -24.74 -18.51
C ILE A 122 6.91 -26.21 -18.88
N ARG A 123 7.64 -27.02 -18.10
CA ARG A 123 7.85 -28.44 -18.38
C ARG A 123 6.61 -29.30 -18.23
N ARG A 124 5.66 -28.88 -17.41
CA ARG A 124 4.50 -29.69 -17.01
C ARG A 124 3.17 -29.08 -17.39
N ASP A 125 3.18 -27.97 -18.12
CA ASP A 125 1.98 -27.17 -18.45
C ASP A 125 1.16 -26.78 -17.22
N TYR A 126 1.86 -26.43 -16.13
CA TYR A 126 1.27 -25.96 -14.89
C TYR A 126 1.27 -24.43 -14.81
N GLN A 127 0.46 -23.93 -13.90
CA GLN A 127 0.56 -22.54 -13.47
C GLN A 127 1.77 -22.33 -12.55
N VAL A 128 2.42 -21.16 -12.66
CA VAL A 128 3.64 -20.81 -11.91
C VAL A 128 3.37 -20.72 -10.42
N GLY A 129 3.93 -21.67 -9.64
CA GLY A 129 3.94 -21.64 -8.18
C GLY A 129 2.55 -21.71 -7.52
N LYS A 130 2.50 -22.08 -6.27
CA LYS A 130 1.27 -22.18 -5.47
C LYS A 130 1.16 -21.06 -4.43
N ILE A 131 2.24 -20.34 -4.18
CA ILE A 131 2.37 -19.30 -3.17
C ILE A 131 2.79 -18.00 -3.86
N ALA A 132 2.01 -16.93 -3.67
CA ALA A 132 2.39 -15.60 -4.09
C ALA A 132 3.22 -14.93 -2.97
N ILE A 133 4.44 -14.52 -3.28
CA ILE A 133 5.35 -13.84 -2.35
C ILE A 133 5.44 -12.37 -2.72
N ALA A 134 4.83 -11.50 -1.92
CA ALA A 134 5.02 -10.07 -2.03
C ALA A 134 6.36 -9.70 -1.38
N TYR A 135 7.36 -9.36 -2.19
CA TYR A 135 8.71 -9.06 -1.69
C TYR A 135 9.00 -7.57 -1.55
N THR A 136 8.16 -6.71 -2.12
CA THR A 136 8.19 -5.27 -1.88
C THR A 136 6.83 -4.62 -2.14
N VAL A 137 6.51 -3.61 -1.31
CA VAL A 137 5.30 -2.77 -1.42
C VAL A 137 5.66 -1.36 -1.02
N TRP A 138 5.29 -0.38 -1.85
CA TRP A 138 5.41 1.04 -1.49
C TRP A 138 4.27 1.88 -2.02
N SER A 139 4.13 3.09 -1.51
CA SER A 139 3.06 4.01 -1.91
C SER A 139 3.45 5.46 -1.70
N LYS A 140 3.19 6.29 -2.71
CA LYS A 140 3.31 7.75 -2.67
C LYS A 140 2.11 8.43 -2.02
N LYS A 141 0.97 7.75 -1.96
CA LYS A 141 -0.28 8.32 -1.46
C LYS A 141 -0.77 7.57 -0.23
N ARG A 142 -1.18 8.34 0.77
CA ARG A 142 -1.72 7.77 2.02
C ARG A 142 -2.88 6.81 1.73
N GLY A 143 -2.80 5.61 2.31
CA GLY A 143 -3.78 4.54 2.10
C GLY A 143 -3.54 3.67 0.87
N GLY A 144 -2.65 4.06 -0.06
CA GLY A 144 -2.36 3.30 -1.28
C GLY A 144 -1.75 1.93 -1.00
N GLY A 145 -0.84 1.82 -0.02
CA GLY A 145 -0.29 0.54 0.41
C GLY A 145 -1.36 -0.42 0.92
N LYS A 146 -2.29 0.06 1.75
CA LYS A 146 -3.41 -0.75 2.23
C LYS A 146 -4.37 -1.14 1.09
N LEU A 147 -4.62 -0.22 0.17
CA LEU A 147 -5.49 -0.45 -0.98
C LEU A 147 -4.91 -1.55 -1.88
N ILE A 148 -3.62 -1.46 -2.25
CA ILE A 148 -2.99 -2.44 -3.14
C ILE A 148 -2.95 -3.83 -2.51
N VAL A 149 -2.61 -3.95 -1.23
CA VAL A 149 -2.62 -5.24 -0.52
C VAL A 149 -4.01 -5.87 -0.55
N LYS A 150 -5.06 -5.09 -0.23
CA LYS A 150 -6.45 -5.57 -0.22
C LYS A 150 -6.91 -6.02 -1.61
N GLU A 151 -6.64 -5.25 -2.64
CA GLU A 151 -7.10 -5.56 -4.00
C GLU A 151 -6.32 -6.73 -4.60
N VAL A 152 -5.00 -6.78 -4.40
CA VAL A 152 -4.18 -7.92 -4.82
C VAL A 152 -4.59 -9.19 -4.08
N PHE A 153 -4.87 -9.12 -2.78
CA PHE A 153 -5.38 -10.27 -2.03
C PHE A 153 -6.69 -10.82 -2.64
N LYS A 154 -7.59 -9.93 -3.09
CA LYS A 154 -8.81 -10.36 -3.80
C LYS A 154 -8.51 -11.08 -5.12
N LEU A 155 -7.52 -10.60 -5.89
CA LEU A 155 -7.08 -11.25 -7.12
C LEU A 155 -6.53 -12.65 -6.85
N ILE A 156 -5.67 -12.78 -5.83
CA ILE A 156 -5.08 -14.06 -5.43
C ILE A 156 -6.15 -15.01 -4.92
N LYS A 157 -7.09 -14.55 -4.12
CA LYS A 157 -8.21 -15.38 -3.63
C LYS A 157 -9.11 -15.92 -4.73
N LYS A 158 -9.21 -15.22 -5.86
CA LYS A 158 -9.95 -15.68 -7.05
C LYS A 158 -9.15 -16.71 -7.89
N SER A 159 -7.89 -16.84 -7.64
CA SER A 159 -7.00 -17.71 -8.38
C SER A 159 -7.04 -19.12 -7.81
N HIS A 160 -7.55 -20.06 -8.56
CA HIS A 160 -7.75 -21.46 -8.10
C HIS A 160 -6.45 -22.20 -7.75
N HIS A 161 -5.30 -21.75 -8.29
CA HIS A 161 -4.01 -22.40 -8.09
C HIS A 161 -3.17 -21.77 -6.95
N LEU A 162 -3.48 -20.55 -6.52
CA LEU A 162 -2.74 -19.87 -5.46
C LEU A 162 -3.38 -20.15 -4.09
N ASN A 163 -2.60 -20.71 -3.20
CA ASN A 163 -3.07 -21.10 -1.87
C ASN A 163 -2.86 -20.00 -0.83
N ARG A 164 -1.83 -19.14 -1.02
CA ARG A 164 -1.40 -18.14 -0.03
C ARG A 164 -0.82 -16.90 -0.69
N LEU A 165 -1.00 -15.78 0.00
CA LEU A 165 -0.21 -14.56 -0.19
C LEU A 165 0.65 -14.37 1.05
N ILE A 166 1.96 -14.32 0.87
CA ILE A 166 2.94 -14.13 1.93
C ILE A 166 3.78 -12.89 1.62
N THR A 167 4.25 -12.20 2.65
CA THR A 167 5.14 -11.05 2.50
C THR A 167 6.56 -11.41 2.94
N LEU A 168 7.55 -11.11 2.10
CA LEU A 168 8.96 -11.17 2.44
C LEU A 168 9.42 -9.74 2.80
N SER A 169 9.15 -9.35 4.04
CA SER A 169 9.40 -7.99 4.54
C SER A 169 10.69 -7.87 5.32
N PRO A 170 11.38 -6.73 5.26
CA PRO A 170 12.49 -6.46 6.15
C PRO A 170 12.01 -6.38 7.60
N LEU A 171 12.88 -6.75 8.55
CA LEU A 171 12.59 -6.70 9.99
C LEU A 171 12.67 -5.26 10.52
N THR A 172 11.82 -4.38 10.02
CA THR A 172 11.73 -2.99 10.47
C THR A 172 10.41 -2.74 11.22
N GLU A 173 10.44 -1.80 12.17
CA GLU A 173 9.25 -1.41 12.92
C GLU A 173 8.14 -0.87 11.99
N MET A 174 8.51 -0.19 10.91
CA MET A 174 7.57 0.31 9.90
C MET A 174 6.87 -0.84 9.16
N ALA A 175 7.64 -1.86 8.72
CA ALA A 175 7.08 -3.03 8.06
C ALA A 175 6.17 -3.82 9.02
N ARG A 176 6.59 -4.01 10.28
CA ARG A 176 5.79 -4.66 11.32
C ARG A 176 4.44 -3.94 11.52
N LYS A 177 4.44 -2.60 11.70
CA LYS A 177 3.20 -1.80 11.83
C LYS A 177 2.31 -1.90 10.61
N PHE A 178 2.91 -1.89 9.41
CA PHE A 178 2.16 -2.03 8.17
C PHE A 178 1.44 -3.38 8.10
N HIS A 179 2.12 -4.48 8.41
CA HIS A 179 1.51 -5.82 8.39
C HIS A 179 0.43 -5.97 9.44
N LEU A 180 0.68 -5.59 10.68
CA LEU A 180 -0.33 -5.63 11.75
C LEU A 180 -1.59 -4.81 11.44
N SER A 181 -1.47 -3.74 10.65
CA SER A 181 -2.62 -2.91 10.24
C SER A 181 -3.42 -3.49 9.09
N ASN A 182 -2.91 -4.51 8.41
CA ASN A 182 -3.57 -5.16 7.27
C ASN A 182 -4.14 -6.55 7.59
N GLY A 183 -3.89 -7.07 8.77
CA GLY A 183 -4.35 -8.38 9.25
C GLY A 183 -3.26 -9.42 9.29
#